data_0d1cd13d622161a9dba73dbfb945cda8
#
_entry.id   0d1cd13d622161a9dba73dbfb945cda8
#
_cell.length_a   1.000
_cell.length_b   1.000
_cell.length_c   1.000
_cell.angle_alpha   90.00
_cell.angle_beta   90.00
_cell.angle_gamma   90.00
#
_symmetry.space_group_name_H-M   'P 1'
#
loop_
_entity.id
_entity.type
_entity.pdbx_description
1 polymer ?
#
loop_
_entity_poly.entity_id
_entity_poly.type
_entity_poly.pdbx_seq_one_letter_code
_entity_poly.pdbx_strand_id
1 'polypeptide(L)'
;LMIQNLSRELFSVADETGGRLKNRVVLFCDELGTMPPFDILPLFSAGRSRRLTLVPIIQSLAQLEKNYGKEGAEIICDNCQDTIFGGFSPQSKTADALSAALGSRTVLSGSVSQGKESSQSLQMMERALMTPDELKSIPKGEFVVMKTGTHPMRTKLRLFLDWGITFDP
;
A
#
# COMPACT_ATOMS: atom_id res chain seq x y z
N LEU A 1 0.00 19.77 16.66
CA LEU A 1 -0.34 21.21 16.51
C LEU A 1 0.02 21.74 15.13
N MET A 2 1.29 21.66 14.67
CA MET A 2 1.73 22.23 13.38
C MET A 2 0.99 21.60 12.18
N ILE A 3 0.96 20.25 12.09
CA ILE A 3 0.29 19.55 10.98
C ILE A 3 -1.21 19.81 10.96
N GLN A 4 -1.87 19.86 12.12
CA GLN A 4 -3.30 20.19 12.20
C GLN A 4 -3.59 21.63 11.74
N ASN A 5 -2.72 22.58 12.08
CA ASN A 5 -2.85 23.96 11.61
C ASN A 5 -2.65 24.03 10.10
N LEU A 6 -1.59 23.39 9.57
CA LEU A 6 -1.34 23.31 8.14
C LEU A 6 -2.55 22.70 7.40
N SER A 7 -3.14 21.64 7.91
CA SER A 7 -4.29 20.99 7.29
C SER A 7 -5.50 21.91 7.22
N ARG A 8 -5.79 22.67 8.31
CA ARG A 8 -6.87 23.66 8.33
C ARG A 8 -6.63 24.79 7.35
N GLU A 9 -5.42 25.33 7.33
CA GLU A 9 -5.03 26.39 6.39
C GLU A 9 -5.17 25.94 4.93
N LEU A 10 -4.73 24.72 4.60
CA LEU A 10 -4.89 24.17 3.25
C LEU A 10 -6.35 24.05 2.84
N PHE A 11 -7.24 23.66 3.75
CA PHE A 11 -8.66 23.60 3.47
C PHE A 11 -9.28 24.98 3.35
N SER A 12 -8.91 25.93 4.24
CA SER A 12 -9.35 27.34 4.15
C SER A 12 -8.97 27.98 2.82
N VAL A 13 -7.71 27.87 2.42
CA VAL A 13 -7.23 28.38 1.13
C VAL A 13 -7.96 27.70 -0.04
N ALA A 14 -8.20 26.41 0.04
CA ALA A 14 -8.96 25.72 -1.01
C ALA A 14 -10.40 26.25 -1.11
N ASP A 15 -11.07 26.47 0.01
CA ASP A 15 -12.44 26.99 0.04
C ASP A 15 -12.52 28.45 -0.49
N GLU A 16 -11.55 29.30 -0.15
CA GLU A 16 -11.41 30.66 -0.68
C GLU A 16 -11.14 30.70 -2.19
N THR A 17 -10.51 29.65 -2.74
CA THR A 17 -10.14 29.54 -4.16
C THR A 17 -11.10 28.69 -4.97
N GLY A 18 -12.38 28.60 -4.56
CA GLY A 18 -13.42 27.87 -5.30
C GLY A 18 -13.39 26.36 -5.10
N GLY A 19 -13.00 25.91 -3.92
CA GLY A 19 -13.01 24.52 -3.49
C GLY A 19 -11.75 23.71 -3.89
N ARG A 20 -10.72 24.37 -4.44
CA ARG A 20 -9.48 23.71 -4.90
C ARG A 20 -8.27 24.59 -4.67
N LEU A 21 -7.17 23.98 -4.23
CA LEU A 21 -5.88 24.65 -4.20
C LEU A 21 -5.42 24.98 -5.63
N LYS A 22 -4.79 26.15 -5.80
CA LYS A 22 -4.21 26.58 -7.08
C LYS A 22 -3.17 25.57 -7.59
N ASN A 23 -2.28 25.15 -6.71
CA ASN A 23 -1.26 24.12 -6.96
C ASN A 23 -1.62 22.84 -6.21
N ARG A 24 -1.18 21.69 -6.75
CA ARG A 24 -1.30 20.42 -6.02
C ARG A 24 -0.33 20.43 -4.83
N VAL A 25 -0.82 20.08 -3.66
CA VAL A 25 0.00 19.87 -2.47
C VAL A 25 0.11 18.38 -2.23
N VAL A 26 1.31 17.89 -1.99
CA VAL A 26 1.58 16.48 -1.67
C VAL A 26 2.19 16.42 -0.27
N LEU A 27 1.55 15.71 0.64
CA LEU A 27 2.04 15.48 1.98
C LEU A 27 2.61 14.06 2.08
N PHE A 28 3.92 13.95 2.24
CA PHE A 28 4.59 12.70 2.55
C PHE A 28 4.57 12.52 4.07
N CYS A 29 3.81 11.53 4.54
CA CYS A 29 3.69 11.19 5.95
C CYS A 29 4.58 9.98 6.24
N ASP A 30 5.89 10.25 6.35
CA ASP A 30 6.86 9.19 6.69
C ASP A 30 6.63 8.71 8.12
N GLU A 31 6.69 7.39 8.30
CA GLU A 31 6.43 6.72 9.57
C GLU A 31 5.06 7.05 10.21
N LEU A 32 4.01 7.25 9.40
CA LEU A 32 2.67 7.61 9.89
C LEU A 32 2.17 6.68 11.01
N GLY A 33 2.55 5.41 10.98
CA GLY A 33 2.18 4.44 12.00
C GLY A 33 2.80 4.67 13.38
N THR A 34 3.87 5.48 13.49
CA THR A 34 4.57 5.80 14.74
C THR A 34 4.49 7.27 15.14
N MET A 35 4.07 8.14 14.22
CA MET A 35 3.81 9.55 14.52
C MET A 35 2.72 9.70 15.58
N PRO A 36 2.79 10.74 16.45
CA PRO A 36 1.65 11.07 17.29
C PRO A 36 0.39 11.26 16.44
N PRO A 37 -0.73 10.61 16.80
CA PRO A 37 -1.93 10.68 15.99
C PRO A 37 -2.45 12.12 15.89
N PHE A 38 -2.90 12.50 14.71
CA PHE A 38 -3.54 13.77 14.41
C PHE A 38 -4.78 13.54 13.54
N ASP A 39 -5.61 14.52 13.41
CA ASP A 39 -6.85 14.40 12.63
C ASP A 39 -6.55 14.36 11.13
N ILE A 40 -6.18 13.17 10.64
CA ILE A 40 -5.81 12.90 9.26
C ILE A 40 -6.98 12.41 8.40
N LEU A 41 -8.01 11.83 9.00
CA LEU A 41 -9.11 11.20 8.27
C LEU A 41 -9.86 12.18 7.34
N PRO A 42 -10.14 13.43 7.74
CA PRO A 42 -10.71 14.41 6.83
C PRO A 42 -9.83 14.71 5.61
N LEU A 43 -8.51 14.65 5.78
CA LEU A 43 -7.56 14.86 4.68
C LEU A 43 -7.64 13.74 3.64
N PHE A 44 -7.79 12.50 4.06
CA PHE A 44 -7.98 11.36 3.16
C PHE A 44 -9.34 11.42 2.46
N SER A 45 -10.41 11.75 3.19
CA SER A 45 -11.76 11.76 2.63
C SER A 45 -12.02 12.94 1.70
N ALA A 46 -11.52 14.13 2.02
CA ALA A 46 -11.84 15.38 1.32
C ALA A 46 -10.65 16.00 0.54
N GLY A 47 -9.43 15.55 0.77
CA GLY A 47 -8.24 16.16 0.20
C GLY A 47 -8.17 16.04 -1.33
N ARG A 48 -8.60 14.91 -1.90
CA ARG A 48 -8.54 14.65 -3.33
C ARG A 48 -9.26 15.73 -4.16
N SER A 49 -10.49 16.10 -3.78
CA SER A 49 -11.25 17.13 -4.48
C SER A 49 -10.57 18.51 -4.41
N ARG A 50 -9.81 18.76 -3.35
CA ARG A 50 -9.09 20.01 -3.08
C ARG A 50 -7.66 20.05 -3.63
N ARG A 51 -7.23 19.07 -4.43
CA ARG A 51 -5.87 18.90 -4.95
C ARG A 51 -4.81 18.66 -3.86
N LEU A 52 -5.22 18.06 -2.76
CA LEU A 52 -4.33 17.58 -1.73
C LEU A 52 -4.13 16.06 -1.90
N THR A 53 -2.89 15.63 -1.96
CA THR A 53 -2.52 14.21 -2.07
C THR A 53 -1.73 13.83 -0.82
N LEU A 54 -2.11 12.71 -0.20
CA LEU A 54 -1.36 12.15 0.92
C LEU A 54 -0.62 10.90 0.47
N VAL A 55 0.61 10.77 0.94
CA VAL A 55 1.46 9.60 0.74
C VAL A 55 1.83 9.05 2.11
N PRO A 56 0.98 8.19 2.70
CA PRO A 56 1.29 7.56 3.97
C PRO A 56 2.36 6.48 3.78
N ILE A 57 3.40 6.50 4.60
CA ILE A 57 4.44 5.49 4.65
C ILE A 57 4.36 4.83 6.03
N ILE A 58 4.17 3.52 6.05
CA ILE A 58 4.01 2.74 7.27
C ILE A 58 4.88 1.47 7.22
N GLN A 59 5.28 0.98 8.36
CA GLN A 59 6.02 -0.27 8.48
C GLN A 59 5.08 -1.48 8.64
N SER A 60 3.90 -1.27 9.22
CA SER A 60 2.89 -2.32 9.37
C SER A 60 1.49 -1.74 9.56
N LEU A 61 0.47 -2.51 9.16
CA LEU A 61 -0.93 -2.15 9.40
C LEU A 61 -1.25 -2.09 10.90
N ALA A 62 -0.64 -2.96 11.70
CA ALA A 62 -0.86 -2.97 13.16
C ALA A 62 -0.44 -1.66 13.85
N GLN A 63 0.62 -0.98 13.35
CA GLN A 63 1.00 0.34 13.86
C GLN A 63 -0.03 1.41 13.50
N LEU A 64 -0.59 1.34 12.31
CA LEU A 64 -1.64 2.24 11.86
C LEU A 64 -2.92 2.04 12.70
N GLU A 65 -3.34 0.79 12.91
CA GLU A 65 -4.48 0.44 13.76
C GLU A 65 -4.29 0.90 15.21
N LYS A 66 -3.09 0.80 15.75
CA LYS A 66 -2.77 1.29 17.10
C LYS A 66 -3.02 2.79 17.23
N ASN A 67 -2.68 3.58 16.20
CA ASN A 67 -2.78 5.03 16.25
C ASN A 67 -4.18 5.56 15.92
N TYR A 68 -4.87 4.94 14.97
CA TYR A 68 -6.12 5.45 14.41
C TYR A 68 -7.33 4.54 14.67
N GLY A 69 -7.13 3.44 15.38
CA GLY A 69 -8.12 2.39 15.53
C GLY A 69 -8.29 1.58 14.24
N LYS A 70 -9.00 0.46 14.33
CA LYS A 70 -9.24 -0.41 13.18
C LYS A 70 -9.98 0.30 12.05
N GLU A 71 -11.09 0.97 12.37
CA GLU A 71 -11.90 1.72 11.41
C GLU A 71 -11.11 2.87 10.75
N GLY A 72 -10.32 3.61 11.53
CA GLY A 72 -9.48 4.69 11.01
C GLY A 72 -8.39 4.16 10.06
N ALA A 73 -7.78 3.03 10.37
CA ALA A 73 -6.80 2.38 9.49
C ALA A 73 -7.45 1.90 8.19
N GLU A 74 -8.65 1.31 8.25
CA GLU A 74 -9.44 0.93 7.06
C GLU A 74 -9.75 2.16 6.18
N ILE A 75 -10.24 3.26 6.76
CA ILE A 75 -10.51 4.50 6.03
C ILE A 75 -9.25 5.02 5.32
N ILE A 76 -8.10 5.00 5.98
CA ILE A 76 -6.83 5.43 5.39
C ILE A 76 -6.47 4.53 4.20
N CYS A 77 -6.51 3.21 4.36
CA CYS A 77 -6.18 2.26 3.31
C CYS A 77 -7.14 2.36 2.11
N ASP A 78 -8.45 2.45 2.34
CA ASP A 78 -9.48 2.51 1.30
C ASP A 78 -9.39 3.79 0.44
N ASN A 79 -8.88 4.87 1.02
CA ASN A 79 -8.64 6.10 0.28
C ASN A 79 -7.32 6.12 -0.50
N CYS A 80 -6.43 5.12 -0.31
CA CYS A 80 -5.22 4.98 -1.08
C CYS A 80 -5.50 4.31 -2.43
N GLN A 81 -5.36 5.06 -3.52
CA GLN A 81 -5.57 4.55 -4.89
C GLN A 81 -4.43 3.65 -5.36
N ASP A 82 -3.25 3.87 -4.81
CA ASP A 82 -2.03 3.14 -5.09
C ASP A 82 -1.46 2.59 -3.78
N THR A 83 -1.09 1.32 -3.76
CA THR A 83 -0.40 0.69 -2.62
C THR A 83 0.87 0.02 -3.11
N ILE A 84 2.00 0.42 -2.53
CA ILE A 84 3.33 -0.12 -2.85
C ILE A 84 3.87 -0.81 -1.61
N PHE A 85 4.26 -2.05 -1.74
CA PHE A 85 4.75 -2.83 -0.59
C PHE A 85 5.82 -3.85 -0.95
N GLY A 86 6.67 -4.15 0.04
CA GLY A 86 7.76 -5.12 -0.04
C GLY A 86 8.57 -5.12 1.25
N GLY A 87 9.47 -6.07 1.40
CA GLY A 87 10.38 -6.11 2.55
C GLY A 87 9.73 -6.45 3.88
N PHE A 88 8.90 -7.48 3.93
CA PHE A 88 8.22 -7.92 5.16
C PHE A 88 9.15 -8.68 6.12
N SER A 89 8.93 -8.51 7.42
CA SER A 89 9.52 -9.39 8.42
C SER A 89 8.94 -10.81 8.34
N PRO A 90 9.67 -11.85 8.78
CA PRO A 90 9.20 -13.24 8.70
C PRO A 90 7.86 -13.50 9.41
N GLN A 91 7.55 -12.73 10.47
CA GLN A 91 6.31 -12.88 11.27
C GLN A 91 5.25 -11.80 10.92
N SER A 92 5.38 -11.13 9.79
CA SER A 92 4.46 -10.04 9.42
C SER A 92 3.07 -10.56 9.10
N LYS A 93 2.08 -10.14 9.88
CA LYS A 93 0.65 -10.32 9.57
C LYS A 93 0.17 -9.40 8.45
N THR A 94 0.90 -8.31 8.19
CA THR A 94 0.62 -7.43 7.06
C THR A 94 0.77 -8.18 5.73
N ALA A 95 1.70 -9.14 5.64
CA ALA A 95 1.83 -9.98 4.44
C ALA A 95 0.59 -10.84 4.19
N ASP A 96 -0.08 -11.34 5.25
CA ASP A 96 -1.31 -12.10 5.12
C ASP A 96 -2.45 -11.23 4.56
N ALA A 97 -2.63 -10.03 5.11
CA ALA A 97 -3.63 -9.07 4.65
C ALA A 97 -3.40 -8.66 3.18
N LEU A 98 -2.15 -8.38 2.80
CA LEU A 98 -1.82 -7.98 1.43
C LEU A 98 -1.91 -9.14 0.44
N SER A 99 -1.59 -10.37 0.85
CA SER A 99 -1.83 -11.57 0.04
C SER A 99 -3.32 -11.73 -0.28
N ALA A 100 -4.18 -11.55 0.72
CA ALA A 100 -5.64 -11.58 0.53
C ALA A 100 -6.13 -10.45 -0.41
N ALA A 101 -5.60 -9.23 -0.25
CA ALA A 101 -5.94 -8.08 -1.08
C ALA A 101 -5.49 -8.23 -2.55
N LEU A 102 -4.41 -8.96 -2.81
CA LEU A 102 -3.97 -9.28 -4.16
C LEU A 102 -4.94 -10.21 -4.90
N GLY A 103 -5.75 -10.98 -4.16
CA GLY A 103 -6.68 -11.94 -4.71
C GLY A 103 -6.02 -13.25 -5.15
N SER A 104 -6.74 -14.01 -5.96
CA SER A 104 -6.37 -15.35 -6.37
C SER A 104 -6.46 -15.54 -7.88
N ARG A 105 -5.87 -16.63 -8.35
CA ARG A 105 -5.96 -17.11 -9.72
C ARG A 105 -6.23 -18.60 -9.75
N THR A 106 -6.88 -19.07 -10.79
CA THR A 106 -7.05 -20.49 -11.05
C THR A 106 -5.75 -21.05 -11.64
N VAL A 107 -5.22 -22.09 -11.04
CA VAL A 107 -4.05 -22.83 -11.53
C VAL A 107 -4.43 -24.28 -11.80
N LEU A 108 -3.77 -24.88 -12.78
CA LEU A 108 -3.91 -26.30 -13.04
C LEU A 108 -2.94 -27.03 -12.11
N SER A 109 -3.49 -27.90 -11.25
CA SER A 109 -2.72 -28.79 -10.38
C SER A 109 -2.88 -30.21 -10.88
N GLY A 110 -1.76 -30.93 -10.99
CA GLY A 110 -1.76 -32.32 -11.43
C GLY A 110 -1.11 -33.23 -10.40
N SER A 111 -1.73 -34.38 -10.12
CA SER A 111 -1.08 -35.48 -9.42
C SER A 111 -0.74 -36.59 -10.42
N VAL A 112 0.52 -37.06 -10.38
CA VAL A 112 0.96 -38.21 -11.15
C VAL A 112 1.13 -39.36 -10.16
N SER A 113 0.32 -40.41 -10.32
CA SER A 113 0.48 -41.68 -9.58
C SER A 113 1.35 -42.60 -10.41
N GLN A 114 2.53 -42.96 -9.90
CA GLN A 114 3.40 -43.98 -10.49
C GLN A 114 2.99 -45.34 -9.93
N GLY A 115 1.99 -45.99 -10.57
CA GLY A 115 1.63 -47.36 -10.37
C GLY A 115 1.81 -48.16 -11.67
N LYS A 116 1.43 -49.48 -11.67
CA LYS A 116 1.46 -50.33 -12.89
C LYS A 116 0.62 -49.76 -14.05
N GLU A 117 -0.30 -48.83 -13.76
CA GLU A 117 -1.00 -48.00 -14.73
C GLU A 117 -0.80 -46.55 -14.29
N SER A 118 -0.14 -45.76 -15.11
CA SER A 118 0.10 -44.35 -14.87
C SER A 118 -1.21 -43.59 -15.10
N SER A 119 -1.82 -43.03 -14.06
CA SER A 119 -2.95 -42.13 -14.20
C SER A 119 -2.54 -40.69 -13.89
N GLN A 120 -2.89 -39.78 -14.77
CA GLN A 120 -2.76 -38.34 -14.56
C GLN A 120 -4.13 -37.76 -14.24
N SER A 121 -4.24 -37.12 -13.08
CA SER A 121 -5.43 -36.36 -12.72
C SER A 121 -5.06 -34.89 -12.75
N LEU A 122 -5.73 -34.12 -13.62
CA LEU A 122 -5.60 -32.67 -13.68
C LEU A 122 -6.83 -32.03 -13.02
N GLN A 123 -6.60 -31.20 -12.04
CA GLN A 123 -7.64 -30.48 -11.32
C GLN A 123 -7.33 -28.98 -11.34
N MET A 124 -8.36 -28.19 -11.65
CA MET A 124 -8.26 -26.74 -11.46
C MET A 124 -8.43 -26.40 -9.99
N MET A 125 -7.50 -25.62 -9.44
CA MET A 125 -7.60 -25.15 -8.06
C MET A 125 -7.30 -23.64 -7.98
N GLU A 126 -7.93 -23.01 -7.00
CA GLU A 126 -7.67 -21.63 -6.69
C GLU A 126 -6.37 -21.50 -5.90
N ARG A 127 -5.55 -20.53 -6.26
CA ARG A 127 -4.29 -20.22 -5.57
C ARG A 127 -4.16 -18.70 -5.43
N ALA A 128 -3.75 -18.23 -4.27
CA ALA A 128 -3.42 -16.82 -4.07
C ALA A 128 -2.46 -16.34 -5.17
N LEU A 129 -2.67 -15.13 -5.68
CA LEU A 129 -1.81 -14.53 -6.71
C LEU A 129 -0.35 -14.49 -6.24
N MET A 130 -0.14 -14.10 -4.99
CA MET A 130 1.10 -14.28 -4.22
C MET A 130 0.74 -14.74 -2.81
N THR A 131 1.33 -15.83 -2.34
CA THR A 131 1.13 -16.28 -0.96
C THR A 131 1.86 -15.37 0.02
N PRO A 132 1.50 -15.37 1.32
CA PRO A 132 2.23 -14.62 2.34
C PRO A 132 3.75 -14.95 2.36
N ASP A 133 4.10 -16.21 2.14
CA ASP A 133 5.50 -16.64 2.12
C ASP A 133 6.25 -16.11 0.89
N GLU A 134 5.59 -16.07 -0.26
CA GLU A 134 6.16 -15.45 -1.47
C GLU A 134 6.34 -13.95 -1.26
N LEU A 135 5.43 -13.25 -0.58
CA LEU A 135 5.56 -11.83 -0.23
C LEU A 135 6.74 -11.59 0.73
N LYS A 136 6.89 -12.44 1.76
CA LYS A 136 8.00 -12.36 2.71
C LYS A 136 9.36 -12.67 2.07
N SER A 137 9.36 -13.37 0.93
CA SER A 137 10.57 -13.76 0.19
C SER A 137 10.94 -12.77 -0.92
N ILE A 138 10.23 -11.64 -1.05
CA ILE A 138 10.56 -10.61 -2.04
C ILE A 138 11.95 -10.03 -1.74
N PRO A 139 12.89 -10.04 -2.71
CA PRO A 139 14.23 -9.49 -2.52
C PRO A 139 14.19 -7.99 -2.21
N LYS A 140 15.20 -7.53 -1.46
CA LYS A 140 15.37 -6.10 -1.19
C LYS A 140 15.45 -5.28 -2.49
N GLY A 141 14.69 -4.19 -2.55
CA GLY A 141 14.60 -3.33 -3.73
C GLY A 141 13.55 -3.77 -4.75
N GLU A 142 12.86 -4.88 -4.52
CA GLU A 142 11.68 -5.27 -5.28
C GLU A 142 10.40 -5.01 -4.49
N PHE A 143 9.35 -4.63 -5.22
CA PHE A 143 8.07 -4.21 -4.65
C PHE A 143 6.91 -4.75 -5.47
N VAL A 144 5.78 -4.92 -4.84
CA VAL A 144 4.50 -5.14 -5.50
C VAL A 144 3.73 -3.83 -5.46
N VAL A 145 3.17 -3.46 -6.59
CA VAL A 145 2.35 -2.26 -6.76
C VAL A 145 0.94 -2.69 -7.10
N MET A 146 0.00 -2.29 -6.27
CA MET A 146 -1.44 -2.38 -6.53
C MET A 146 -1.96 -0.98 -6.86
N LYS A 147 -2.80 -0.88 -7.89
CA LYS A 147 -3.42 0.36 -8.31
C LYS A 147 -4.86 0.11 -8.71
N THR A 148 -5.75 0.99 -8.29
CA THR A 148 -7.17 0.92 -8.68
C THR A 148 -7.32 0.86 -10.20
N GLY A 149 -8.06 -0.14 -10.69
CA GLY A 149 -8.36 -0.33 -12.11
C GLY A 149 -7.24 -0.98 -12.93
N THR A 150 -6.18 -1.48 -12.31
CA THR A 150 -5.11 -2.22 -12.99
C THR A 150 -4.78 -3.53 -12.27
N HIS A 151 -4.18 -4.46 -12.99
CA HIS A 151 -3.65 -5.66 -12.35
C HIS A 151 -2.41 -5.32 -11.51
N PRO A 152 -2.21 -6.02 -10.37
CA PRO A 152 -0.99 -5.87 -9.58
C PRO A 152 0.26 -6.17 -10.41
N MET A 153 1.33 -5.44 -10.15
CA MET A 153 2.61 -5.64 -10.81
C MET A 153 3.75 -5.78 -9.80
N ARG A 154 4.73 -6.62 -10.10
CA ARG A 154 6.00 -6.67 -9.38
C ARG A 154 7.02 -5.82 -10.12
N THR A 155 7.74 -4.97 -9.41
CA THR A 155 8.72 -4.05 -9.97
C THR A 155 9.97 -3.99 -9.12
N LYS A 156 11.08 -3.55 -9.73
CA LYS A 156 12.34 -3.28 -9.04
C LYS A 156 12.60 -1.79 -9.08
N LEU A 157 12.76 -1.18 -7.91
CA LEU A 157 13.10 0.22 -7.77
C LEU A 157 14.59 0.35 -7.44
N ARG A 158 15.26 1.29 -8.11
CA ARG A 158 16.63 1.67 -7.77
C ARG A 158 16.60 2.65 -6.60
N LEU A 159 17.62 2.59 -5.76
CA LEU A 159 17.83 3.62 -4.74
C LEU A 159 18.08 4.97 -5.42
N PHE A 160 17.64 6.06 -4.79
CA PHE A 160 17.83 7.40 -5.33
C PHE A 160 19.30 7.74 -5.58
N LEU A 161 20.22 7.18 -4.78
CA LEU A 161 21.67 7.31 -4.95
C LEU A 161 22.16 6.78 -6.30
N ASP A 162 21.50 5.77 -6.85
CA ASP A 162 21.86 5.18 -8.15
C ASP A 162 21.36 6.02 -9.34
N TRP A 163 20.61 7.09 -9.06
CA TRP A 163 20.03 7.96 -10.09
C TRP A 163 20.91 9.19 -10.37
N GLY A 164 22.09 9.30 -9.71
CA GLY A 164 22.98 10.45 -9.84
C GLY A 164 22.39 11.76 -9.31
N ILE A 165 21.37 11.67 -8.43
CA ILE A 165 20.79 12.83 -7.77
C ILE A 165 21.75 13.30 -6.70
N THR A 166 22.27 14.51 -6.83
CA THR A 166 23.09 15.19 -5.82
C THR A 166 22.26 16.28 -5.17
N PHE A 167 22.39 16.41 -3.87
CA PHE A 167 21.83 17.53 -3.13
C PHE A 167 22.96 18.51 -2.86
N ASP A 168 22.74 19.78 -3.19
CA ASP A 168 23.66 20.84 -2.79
C ASP A 168 23.62 20.99 -1.27
N PRO A 169 24.76 21.12 -0.60
CA PRO A 169 24.86 21.21 0.86
C PRO A 169 24.20 22.46 1.43
#